data_288f85e4c7e46eed1acbc262049d22c9
#
_entry.id   288f85e4c7e46eed1acbc262049d22c9
#
_cell.length_a   1.000
_cell.length_b   1.000
_cell.length_c   1.000
_cell.angle_alpha   90.00
_cell.angle_beta   90.00
_cell.angle_gamma   90.00
#
_symmetry.space_group_name_H-M   'P 1'
#
loop_
_entity.id
_entity.type
_entity.pdbx_description
1 polymer ?
#
loop_
_entity_poly.entity_id
_entity_poly.type
_entity_poly.pdbx_seq_one_letter_code
_entity_poly.pdbx_strand_id
1 'polypeptide(L)'
;DSWIAETITACTLVAPNDTKVDIQFTHEMGYILNRRIFDYDLSRLAANEGAEIYTKAYVNGLLFTDDIVSGVKLNYLGENREINAKLVIAADGVDTRVGRWAGLKTNIRMKDMESCVQYSVGNVEIKRNYLTMYVGKNHAPGGYLWIFPKGDRFANIGIGISGKYSKDKS
;
A
#
# COMPACT_ATOMS: atom_id res chain seq x y z
N ASP A 1 20.34 6.01 6.56
CA ASP A 1 19.48 5.96 5.38
C ASP A 1 18.11 6.52 5.74
N SER A 2 17.76 7.71 5.22
CA SER A 2 16.53 8.43 5.60
C SER A 2 15.23 7.70 5.18
N TRP A 3 15.33 6.72 4.30
CA TRP A 3 14.21 5.92 3.82
C TRP A 3 13.75 4.86 4.83
N ILE A 4 14.68 4.37 5.66
CA ILE A 4 14.43 3.30 6.61
C ILE A 4 14.07 3.90 7.96
N ALA A 5 12.86 3.67 8.41
CA ALA A 5 12.40 4.07 9.74
C ALA A 5 12.77 3.03 10.80
N GLU A 6 12.80 1.72 10.45
CA GLU A 6 13.19 0.64 11.32
C GLU A 6 13.65 -0.58 10.50
N THR A 7 14.68 -1.29 10.99
CA THR A 7 15.11 -2.58 10.47
C THR A 7 14.46 -3.70 11.27
N ILE A 8 13.88 -4.68 10.58
CA ILE A 8 13.15 -5.77 11.22
C ILE A 8 13.97 -7.04 11.20
N THR A 9 14.18 -7.61 12.37
CA THR A 9 14.93 -8.86 12.59
C THR A 9 14.11 -9.95 13.26
N ALA A 10 12.89 -9.63 13.70
CA ALA A 10 12.04 -10.58 14.40
C ALA A 10 10.54 -10.28 14.20
N CYS A 11 9.73 -11.24 14.54
CA CYS A 11 8.28 -11.14 14.53
C CYS A 11 7.69 -11.74 15.81
N THR A 12 6.72 -11.06 16.41
CA THR A 12 5.86 -11.61 17.47
C THR A 12 4.50 -11.93 16.87
N LEU A 13 4.09 -13.19 16.91
CA LEU A 13 2.73 -13.62 16.60
C LEU A 13 1.92 -13.73 17.88
N VAL A 14 0.73 -13.13 17.90
CA VAL A 14 -0.20 -13.19 19.02
C VAL A 14 -1.44 -13.97 18.59
N ALA A 15 -1.68 -15.10 19.23
CA ALA A 15 -2.82 -15.97 18.98
C ALA A 15 -4.12 -15.41 19.60
N PRO A 16 -5.32 -15.94 19.23
CA PRO A 16 -6.60 -15.50 19.81
C PRO A 16 -6.77 -15.68 21.32
N ASN A 17 -5.94 -16.49 21.94
CA ASN A 17 -5.88 -16.71 23.38
C ASN A 17 -4.74 -15.93 24.05
N ASP A 18 -4.21 -14.89 23.39
CA ASP A 18 -3.11 -14.05 23.81
C ASP A 18 -1.76 -14.77 23.99
N THR A 19 -1.66 -16.02 23.57
CA THR A 19 -0.37 -16.71 23.50
C THR A 19 0.53 -16.02 22.48
N LYS A 20 1.76 -15.70 22.90
CA LYS A 20 2.77 -15.03 22.07
C LYS A 20 3.86 -15.98 21.66
N VAL A 21 4.24 -15.91 20.40
CA VAL A 21 5.39 -16.64 19.85
C VAL A 21 6.31 -15.62 19.20
N ASP A 22 7.53 -15.52 19.75
CA ASP A 22 8.59 -14.71 19.18
C ASP A 22 9.42 -15.56 18.21
N ILE A 23 9.56 -15.07 16.98
CA ILE A 23 10.35 -15.69 15.91
C ILE A 23 11.51 -14.74 15.62
N GLN A 24 12.72 -15.19 15.89
CA GLN A 24 13.94 -14.46 15.55
C GLN A 24 14.43 -14.93 14.19
N PHE A 25 14.80 -14.00 13.33
CA PHE A 25 15.39 -14.32 12.04
C PHE A 25 16.91 -14.24 12.13
N THR A 26 17.61 -15.11 11.41
CA THR A 26 19.08 -15.11 11.35
C THR A 26 19.64 -13.95 10.51
N HIS A 27 18.78 -13.34 9.68
CA HIS A 27 19.08 -12.21 8.82
C HIS A 27 18.00 -11.14 8.97
N GLU A 28 18.23 -9.96 8.40
CA GLU A 28 17.22 -8.94 8.30
C GLU A 28 16.02 -9.45 7.48
N MET A 29 14.82 -9.38 8.06
CA MET A 29 13.59 -9.77 7.38
C MET A 29 13.13 -8.70 6.39
N GLY A 30 13.41 -7.43 6.71
CA GLY A 30 13.01 -6.29 5.90
C GLY A 30 13.08 -4.96 6.65
N TYR A 31 12.45 -3.96 6.07
CA TYR A 31 12.50 -2.60 6.56
C TYR A 31 11.12 -1.98 6.66
N ILE A 32 10.91 -1.18 7.69
CA ILE A 32 9.77 -0.25 7.73
C ILE A 32 10.22 1.06 7.08
N LEU A 33 9.57 1.40 5.98
CA LEU A 33 9.92 2.59 5.20
C LEU A 33 9.25 3.85 5.75
N ASN A 34 10.00 4.94 5.70
CA ASN A 34 9.42 6.28 5.78
C ASN A 34 8.89 6.68 4.39
N ARG A 35 7.66 6.24 4.07
CA ARG A 35 7.06 6.38 2.75
C ARG A 35 7.03 7.82 2.23
N ARG A 36 6.88 8.82 3.12
CA ARG A 36 6.89 10.22 2.69
C ARG A 36 8.24 10.64 2.08
N ILE A 37 9.34 10.20 2.68
CA ILE A 37 10.69 10.49 2.19
C ILE A 37 11.01 9.60 0.99
N PHE A 38 10.75 8.31 1.10
CA PHE A 38 11.02 7.32 0.07
C PHE A 38 10.32 7.67 -1.25
N ASP A 39 9.00 7.88 -1.22
CA ASP A 39 8.22 8.17 -2.43
C ASP A 39 8.61 9.52 -3.05
N TYR A 40 8.91 10.53 -2.22
CA TYR A 40 9.40 11.82 -2.68
C TYR A 40 10.77 11.72 -3.37
N ASP A 41 11.71 11.03 -2.74
CA ASP A 41 13.06 10.88 -3.29
C ASP A 41 13.06 10.06 -4.58
N LEU A 42 12.24 8.99 -4.68
CA LEU A 42 12.09 8.24 -5.92
C LEU A 42 11.52 9.11 -7.04
N SER A 43 10.51 9.93 -6.76
CA SER A 43 9.96 10.84 -7.76
C SER A 43 11.00 11.89 -8.20
N ARG A 44 11.80 12.40 -7.26
CA ARG A 44 12.88 13.32 -7.57
C ARG A 44 13.99 12.68 -8.42
N LEU A 45 14.36 11.44 -8.11
CA LEU A 45 15.33 10.69 -8.92
C LEU A 45 14.81 10.49 -10.35
N ALA A 46 13.54 10.11 -10.51
CA ALA A 46 12.93 9.97 -11.82
C ALA A 46 12.92 11.30 -12.59
N ALA A 47 12.60 12.41 -11.91
CA ALA A 47 12.63 13.75 -12.52
C ALA A 47 14.04 14.16 -12.96
N ASN A 48 15.07 13.82 -12.20
CA ASN A 48 16.46 14.08 -12.57
C ASN A 48 16.91 13.30 -13.84
N GLU A 49 16.28 12.14 -14.08
CA GLU A 49 16.47 11.34 -15.31
C GLU A 49 15.55 11.79 -16.46
N GLY A 50 14.86 12.92 -16.31
CA GLY A 50 14.04 13.54 -17.35
C GLY A 50 12.57 13.13 -17.35
N ALA A 51 12.09 12.42 -16.33
CA ALA A 51 10.66 12.14 -16.22
C ALA A 51 9.90 13.39 -15.76
N GLU A 52 8.76 13.66 -16.39
CA GLU A 52 7.82 14.70 -15.95
C GLU A 52 6.86 14.13 -14.89
N ILE A 53 6.84 14.76 -13.71
CA ILE A 53 6.01 14.32 -12.58
C ILE A 53 4.84 15.28 -12.40
N TYR A 54 3.64 14.79 -12.63
CA TYR A 54 2.40 15.54 -12.44
C TYR A 54 1.66 15.04 -11.19
N THR A 55 1.71 15.80 -10.11
CA THR A 55 0.84 15.58 -8.94
C THR A 55 -0.53 16.21 -9.17
N LYS A 56 -1.58 15.68 -8.51
CA LYS A 56 -2.97 16.14 -8.71
C LYS A 56 -3.47 16.02 -10.16
N ALA A 57 -2.85 15.16 -10.95
CA ALA A 57 -3.30 14.79 -12.28
C ALA A 57 -4.21 13.56 -12.17
N TYR A 58 -5.47 13.72 -12.44
CA TYR A 58 -6.45 12.64 -12.36
C TYR A 58 -6.70 12.08 -13.76
N VAL A 59 -6.14 10.89 -14.03
CA VAL A 59 -6.41 10.16 -15.28
C VAL A 59 -7.84 9.62 -15.22
N ASN A 60 -8.66 10.00 -16.21
CA ASN A 60 -10.08 9.68 -16.30
C ASN A 60 -10.47 8.89 -17.55
N GLY A 61 -9.52 8.54 -18.41
CA GLY A 61 -9.76 7.74 -19.62
C GLY A 61 -8.47 7.41 -20.37
N LEU A 62 -8.63 6.59 -21.40
CA LEU A 62 -7.58 6.25 -22.37
C LEU A 62 -7.87 6.89 -23.72
N LEU A 63 -6.83 7.16 -24.49
CA LEU A 63 -6.86 7.47 -25.90
C LEU A 63 -6.60 6.19 -26.69
N PHE A 64 -7.29 6.06 -27.85
CA PHE A 64 -7.14 4.93 -28.74
C PHE A 64 -6.90 5.41 -30.17
N THR A 65 -6.04 4.69 -30.88
CA THR A 65 -5.84 4.79 -32.32
C THR A 65 -5.88 3.37 -32.86
N ASP A 66 -6.81 3.09 -33.77
CA ASP A 66 -7.01 1.75 -34.35
C ASP A 66 -7.10 0.63 -33.28
N ASP A 67 -7.92 0.85 -32.25
CA ASP A 67 -8.10 -0.05 -31.10
C ASP A 67 -6.86 -0.28 -30.22
N ILE A 68 -5.77 0.45 -30.47
CA ILE A 68 -4.54 0.41 -29.66
C ILE A 68 -4.53 1.61 -28.72
N VAL A 69 -4.18 1.37 -27.44
CA VAL A 69 -4.00 2.45 -26.46
C VAL A 69 -2.86 3.36 -26.93
N SER A 70 -3.17 4.63 -27.15
CA SER A 70 -2.26 5.65 -27.67
C SER A 70 -1.99 6.81 -26.71
N GLY A 71 -2.56 6.75 -25.51
CA GLY A 71 -2.37 7.78 -24.51
C GLY A 71 -3.43 7.78 -23.41
N VAL A 72 -3.49 8.89 -22.67
CA VAL A 72 -4.42 9.07 -21.56
C VAL A 72 -5.16 10.39 -21.63
N LYS A 73 -6.40 10.41 -21.13
CA LYS A 73 -7.17 11.61 -20.81
C LYS A 73 -7.05 11.87 -19.32
N LEU A 74 -6.82 13.12 -18.95
CA LEU A 74 -6.69 13.49 -17.55
C LEU A 74 -7.28 14.87 -17.25
N ASN A 75 -7.65 15.09 -16.01
CA ASN A 75 -7.88 16.42 -15.46
C ASN A 75 -6.65 16.84 -14.64
N TYR A 76 -6.06 17.96 -15.01
CA TYR A 76 -4.95 18.55 -14.30
C TYR A 76 -5.31 19.96 -13.84
N LEU A 77 -5.40 20.15 -12.54
CA LEU A 77 -5.76 21.43 -11.91
C LEU A 77 -7.08 22.05 -12.46
N GLY A 78 -8.06 21.21 -12.75
CA GLY A 78 -9.35 21.62 -13.28
C GLY A 78 -9.46 21.66 -14.81
N GLU A 79 -8.35 21.55 -15.53
CA GLU A 79 -8.31 21.52 -16.98
C GLU A 79 -8.25 20.08 -17.52
N ASN A 80 -9.05 19.81 -18.53
CA ASN A 80 -8.97 18.53 -19.25
C ASN A 80 -7.81 18.57 -20.25
N ARG A 81 -6.97 17.57 -20.22
CA ARG A 81 -5.81 17.41 -21.09
C ARG A 81 -5.74 16.00 -21.66
N GLU A 82 -5.04 15.87 -22.77
CA GLU A 82 -4.71 14.60 -23.41
C GLU A 82 -3.18 14.49 -23.54
N ILE A 83 -2.63 13.32 -23.18
CA ILE A 83 -1.22 13.03 -23.34
C ILE A 83 -1.10 11.79 -24.20
N ASN A 84 -0.46 11.94 -25.36
CA ASN A 84 -0.15 10.83 -26.24
C ASN A 84 1.09 10.07 -25.75
N ALA A 85 1.06 8.75 -25.82
CA ALA A 85 2.16 7.88 -25.39
C ALA A 85 2.22 6.63 -26.25
N LYS A 86 3.43 6.14 -26.50
CA LYS A 86 3.67 4.85 -27.17
C LYS A 86 3.32 3.65 -26.28
N LEU A 87 3.34 3.83 -24.97
CA LEU A 87 3.02 2.83 -23.96
C LEU A 87 2.39 3.50 -22.75
N VAL A 88 1.35 2.91 -22.19
CA VAL A 88 0.73 3.32 -20.94
C VAL A 88 0.91 2.21 -19.90
N ILE A 89 1.52 2.53 -18.76
CA ILE A 89 1.67 1.61 -17.64
C ILE A 89 0.61 1.94 -16.59
N ALA A 90 -0.32 1.00 -16.36
CA ALA A 90 -1.33 1.09 -15.34
C ALA A 90 -0.73 0.68 -13.99
N ALA A 91 -0.42 1.65 -13.14
CA ALA A 91 0.09 1.46 -11.78
C ALA A 91 -0.87 2.08 -10.74
N ASP A 92 -2.18 2.04 -11.01
CA ASP A 92 -3.25 2.69 -10.28
C ASP A 92 -3.84 1.84 -9.14
N GLY A 93 -3.13 0.79 -8.73
CA GLY A 93 -3.41 0.01 -7.54
C GLY A 93 -4.53 -1.02 -7.68
N VAL A 94 -5.03 -1.50 -6.55
CA VAL A 94 -6.00 -2.61 -6.48
C VAL A 94 -7.35 -2.31 -7.13
N ASP A 95 -7.79 -1.06 -7.10
CA ASP A 95 -9.03 -0.61 -7.74
C ASP A 95 -8.82 -0.12 -9.20
N THR A 96 -7.81 -0.65 -9.84
CA THR A 96 -7.36 -0.24 -11.19
C THR A 96 -8.53 0.03 -12.14
N ARG A 97 -8.58 1.25 -12.67
CA ARG A 97 -9.53 1.67 -13.71
C ARG A 97 -8.89 1.59 -15.08
N VAL A 98 -7.62 1.94 -15.17
CA VAL A 98 -6.86 2.01 -16.42
C VAL A 98 -6.85 0.64 -17.10
N GLY A 99 -6.58 -0.43 -16.36
CA GLY A 99 -6.65 -1.79 -16.89
C GLY A 99 -8.05 -2.16 -17.43
N ARG A 100 -9.12 -1.77 -16.72
CA ARG A 100 -10.51 -2.00 -17.17
C ARG A 100 -10.84 -1.21 -18.44
N TRP A 101 -10.41 0.04 -18.55
CA TRP A 101 -10.61 0.83 -19.75
C TRP A 101 -9.88 0.26 -20.96
N ALA A 102 -8.75 -0.41 -20.74
CA ALA A 102 -8.03 -1.16 -21.76
C ALA A 102 -8.63 -2.54 -22.08
N GLY A 103 -9.78 -2.89 -21.51
CA GLY A 103 -10.47 -4.16 -21.76
C GLY A 103 -9.99 -5.34 -20.93
N LEU A 104 -9.09 -5.13 -19.96
CA LEU A 104 -8.59 -6.19 -19.07
C LEU A 104 -9.61 -6.53 -17.97
N LYS A 105 -9.75 -7.82 -17.64
CA LYS A 105 -10.60 -8.29 -16.56
C LYS A 105 -9.87 -8.15 -15.22
N THR A 106 -9.87 -6.97 -14.64
CA THR A 106 -9.18 -6.64 -13.39
C THR A 106 -10.12 -6.59 -12.17
N ASN A 107 -11.35 -7.05 -12.29
CA ASN A 107 -12.31 -7.04 -11.19
C ASN A 107 -11.93 -8.06 -10.12
N ILE A 108 -11.80 -7.59 -8.88
CA ILE A 108 -11.56 -8.42 -7.70
C ILE A 108 -12.91 -8.72 -7.03
N ARG A 109 -13.15 -9.99 -6.70
CA ARG A 109 -14.37 -10.36 -5.97
C ARG A 109 -14.27 -9.89 -4.52
N MET A 110 -15.37 -9.44 -3.92
CA MET A 110 -15.43 -8.97 -2.53
C MET A 110 -14.77 -9.94 -1.54
N LYS A 111 -14.94 -11.25 -1.74
CA LYS A 111 -14.34 -12.27 -0.88
C LYS A 111 -12.80 -12.35 -0.96
N ASP A 112 -12.24 -11.84 -2.03
CA ASP A 112 -10.79 -11.84 -2.32
C ASP A 112 -10.17 -10.45 -2.01
N MET A 113 -10.97 -9.53 -1.46
CA MET A 113 -10.52 -8.20 -1.00
C MET A 113 -10.32 -8.19 0.50
N GLU A 114 -9.40 -7.36 0.94
CA GLU A 114 -9.24 -7.00 2.34
C GLU A 114 -9.44 -5.50 2.52
N SER A 115 -10.21 -5.13 3.56
CA SER A 115 -10.32 -3.74 4.00
C SER A 115 -9.33 -3.48 5.10
N CYS A 116 -8.49 -2.47 4.89
CA CYS A 116 -7.45 -2.12 5.84
C CYS A 116 -7.60 -0.68 6.32
N VAL A 117 -7.28 -0.46 7.59
CA VAL A 117 -7.09 0.86 8.17
C VAL A 117 -5.79 0.89 8.94
N GLN A 118 -5.03 1.99 8.84
CA GLN A 118 -3.78 2.15 9.54
C GLN A 118 -3.64 3.58 10.07
N TYR A 119 -3.10 3.69 11.28
CA TYR A 119 -2.71 4.94 11.91
C TYR A 119 -1.21 4.96 12.19
N SER A 120 -0.58 6.11 12.03
CA SER A 120 0.72 6.40 12.61
C SER A 120 0.52 6.96 14.00
N VAL A 121 0.99 6.25 15.01
CA VAL A 121 0.78 6.55 16.43
C VAL A 121 2.10 6.90 17.06
N GLY A 122 2.10 7.98 17.85
CA GLY A 122 3.26 8.40 18.64
C GLY A 122 3.08 8.16 20.12
N ASN A 123 4.18 8.26 20.87
CA ASN A 123 4.22 8.10 22.32
C ASN A 123 3.73 6.74 22.81
N VAL A 124 4.07 5.69 22.09
CA VAL A 124 3.76 4.30 22.44
C VAL A 124 5.02 3.54 22.82
N GLU A 125 4.87 2.60 23.77
CA GLU A 125 5.91 1.62 24.06
C GLU A 125 5.84 0.51 23.02
N ILE A 126 6.94 0.30 22.32
CA ILE A 126 7.05 -0.69 21.25
C ILE A 126 8.34 -1.47 21.37
N LYS A 127 8.29 -2.74 20.98
CA LYS A 127 9.47 -3.57 20.84
C LYS A 127 10.12 -3.26 19.49
N ARG A 128 11.27 -2.59 19.53
CA ARG A 128 12.02 -2.26 18.31
C ARG A 128 12.49 -3.52 17.59
N ASN A 129 12.69 -3.42 16.28
CA ASN A 129 13.13 -4.48 15.38
C ASN A 129 12.15 -5.68 15.26
N TYR A 130 10.99 -5.62 15.92
CA TYR A 130 9.94 -6.64 15.88
C TYR A 130 8.70 -6.14 15.15
N LEU A 131 8.22 -6.93 14.20
CA LEU A 131 6.82 -6.84 13.78
C LEU A 131 5.96 -7.56 14.81
N THR A 132 4.85 -6.96 15.23
CA THR A 132 3.85 -7.67 16.04
C THR A 132 2.58 -7.85 15.23
N MET A 133 2.10 -9.08 15.12
CA MET A 133 0.89 -9.43 14.39
C MET A 133 -0.05 -10.21 15.30
N TYR A 134 -1.30 -9.72 15.38
CA TYR A 134 -2.40 -10.39 16.07
C TYR A 134 -3.26 -11.10 15.03
N VAL A 135 -3.41 -12.40 15.18
CA VAL A 135 -4.16 -13.24 14.24
C VAL A 135 -5.40 -13.83 14.89
N GLY A 136 -6.34 -14.25 14.04
CA GLY A 136 -7.56 -14.96 14.47
C GLY A 136 -8.82 -14.12 14.45
N LYS A 137 -9.96 -14.81 14.53
CA LYS A 137 -11.28 -14.20 14.31
C LYS A 137 -11.66 -13.11 15.32
N ASN A 138 -11.12 -13.20 16.54
CA ASN A 138 -11.43 -12.24 17.60
C ASN A 138 -10.72 -10.90 17.37
N HIS A 139 -9.56 -10.92 16.72
CA HIS A 139 -8.77 -9.71 16.44
C HIS A 139 -9.10 -9.16 15.05
N ALA A 140 -8.93 -9.99 14.00
CA ALA A 140 -9.07 -9.57 12.62
C ALA A 140 -9.59 -10.74 11.76
N PRO A 141 -10.91 -10.87 11.56
CA PRO A 141 -11.50 -11.98 10.81
C PRO A 141 -10.95 -12.09 9.38
N GLY A 142 -10.23 -13.19 9.10
CA GLY A 142 -9.63 -13.46 7.80
C GLY A 142 -8.43 -12.61 7.40
N GLY A 143 -7.92 -11.81 8.33
CA GLY A 143 -6.74 -10.98 8.17
C GLY A 143 -5.90 -10.94 9.44
N TYR A 144 -5.28 -9.81 9.75
CA TYR A 144 -4.50 -9.59 10.96
C TYR A 144 -4.45 -8.12 11.36
N LEU A 145 -4.20 -7.87 12.65
CA LEU A 145 -3.82 -6.56 13.17
C LEU A 145 -2.29 -6.52 13.25
N TRP A 146 -1.70 -5.38 12.92
CA TRP A 146 -0.26 -5.20 12.97
C TRP A 146 0.17 -4.02 13.80
N ILE A 147 1.37 -4.15 14.40
CA ILE A 147 2.12 -3.07 15.02
C ILE A 147 3.51 -3.09 14.38
N PHE A 148 3.82 -2.08 13.59
CA PHE A 148 5.09 -1.92 12.89
C PHE A 148 5.86 -0.75 13.48
N PRO A 149 6.99 -0.99 14.14
CA PRO A 149 7.76 0.07 14.77
C PRO A 149 8.32 1.06 13.76
N LYS A 150 8.40 2.34 14.17
CA LYS A 150 9.01 3.43 13.39
C LYS A 150 9.95 4.24 14.27
N GLY A 151 10.99 3.59 14.83
CA GLY A 151 11.88 4.19 15.80
C GLY A 151 11.40 3.99 17.25
N ASP A 152 11.81 4.85 18.18
CA ASP A 152 11.71 4.56 19.60
C ASP A 152 10.29 4.60 20.18
N ARG A 153 9.46 5.52 19.70
CA ARG A 153 8.14 5.79 20.31
C ARG A 153 7.03 5.97 19.28
N PHE A 154 7.27 5.54 18.03
CA PHE A 154 6.30 5.63 16.95
C PHE A 154 6.05 4.26 16.34
N ALA A 155 4.82 4.02 15.94
CA ALA A 155 4.44 2.82 15.22
C ALA A 155 3.37 3.10 14.16
N ASN A 156 3.36 2.29 13.12
CA ASN A 156 2.20 2.11 12.29
C ASN A 156 1.36 0.97 12.89
N ILE A 157 0.15 1.29 13.33
CA ILE A 157 -0.79 0.32 13.89
C ILE A 157 -1.98 0.24 12.95
N GLY A 158 -2.34 -0.96 12.53
CA GLY A 158 -3.44 -1.13 11.63
C GLY A 158 -4.05 -2.51 11.70
N ILE A 159 -5.17 -2.66 11.01
CA ILE A 159 -5.91 -3.90 10.91
C ILE A 159 -6.39 -4.09 9.47
N GLY A 160 -6.31 -5.32 8.99
CA GLY A 160 -6.91 -5.78 7.77
C GLY A 160 -7.92 -6.89 8.05
N ILE A 161 -9.09 -6.81 7.45
CA ILE A 161 -10.14 -7.82 7.55
C ILE A 161 -10.58 -8.25 6.16
N SER A 162 -10.82 -9.55 5.99
CA SER A 162 -11.29 -10.07 4.71
C SER A 162 -12.73 -9.65 4.42
N GLY A 163 -12.99 -9.20 3.19
CA GLY A 163 -14.32 -8.86 2.71
C GLY A 163 -15.35 -10.00 2.80
N LYS A 164 -14.89 -11.25 2.95
CA LYS A 164 -15.76 -12.39 3.25
C LYS A 164 -16.53 -12.20 4.56
N TYR A 165 -15.94 -11.52 5.54
CA TYR A 165 -16.50 -11.31 6.88
C TYR A 165 -17.11 -9.93 7.08
N SER A 166 -17.08 -9.06 6.06
CA SER A 166 -17.62 -7.69 6.16
C SER A 166 -19.15 -7.64 6.31
N LYS A 167 -19.85 -8.73 5.95
CA LYS A 167 -21.32 -8.83 6.05
C LYS A 167 -21.84 -9.16 7.45
N ASP A 168 -20.98 -9.66 8.33
CA ASP A 168 -21.41 -10.19 9.63
C ASP A 168 -21.32 -9.16 10.78
N LYS A 169 -20.97 -7.92 10.46
CA LYS A 169 -20.82 -6.84 11.46
C LYS A 169 -21.33 -5.50 10.92
N SER A 170 -22.60 -5.49 10.53
CA SER A 170 -23.36 -4.25 10.37
C SER A 170 -24.22 -4.00 11.62
#